data_ec58c1a2f25772ffa5e61f2e48930be5
#
_entry.id   ec58c1a2f25772ffa5e61f2e48930be5
#
_cell.length_a   1.000
_cell.length_b   1.000
_cell.length_c   1.000
_cell.angle_alpha   90.00
_cell.angle_beta   90.00
_cell.angle_gamma   90.00
#
_symmetry.space_group_name_H-M   'P 1'
#
loop_
_entity.id
_entity.type
_entity.pdbx_description
1 polymer ?
#
loop_
_entity_poly.entity_id
_entity_poly.type
_entity_poly.pdbx_seq_one_letter_code
_entity_poly.pdbx_strand_id
1 'polypeptide(L)'
;PQPQLNKLDEAFLTKLTSLIENNLEQEKIDIAFMTDRMNMSYSAFYRKVKALTELTPNEFVRKIKLRNCALLLQTGEYNVSDAAFRTGFNNMPHFRDCFFKEFNVSPSEYIKRHRK
;
A
#
# COMPACT_ATOMS: atom_id res chain seq x y z
N PRO A 1 -15.61 15.60 4.46
CA PRO A 1 -14.34 16.33 4.52
C PRO A 1 -13.32 15.53 5.31
N GLN A 2 -12.09 15.56 4.83
CA GLN A 2 -11.02 14.88 5.51
C GLN A 2 -10.59 15.68 6.74
N PRO A 3 -10.32 15.01 7.86
CA PRO A 3 -9.80 15.73 9.01
C PRO A 3 -8.47 16.36 8.67
N GLN A 4 -8.25 17.56 9.15
CA GLN A 4 -6.96 18.22 9.00
C GLN A 4 -5.93 17.51 9.87
N LEU A 5 -4.84 17.08 9.25
CA LEU A 5 -3.75 16.45 9.96
C LEU A 5 -2.84 17.52 10.57
N ASN A 6 -2.45 17.34 11.81
CA ASN A 6 -1.41 18.17 12.40
C ASN A 6 -0.04 17.67 11.93
N LYS A 7 1.02 18.44 12.25
CA LYS A 7 2.38 18.11 11.80
C LYS A 7 2.88 16.78 12.32
N LEU A 8 2.50 16.40 13.54
CA LEU A 8 2.92 15.12 14.11
C LEU A 8 2.24 13.95 13.38
N ASP A 9 0.95 14.11 13.03
CA ASP A 9 0.22 13.10 12.29
C ASP A 9 0.76 12.96 10.87
N GLU A 10 1.09 14.07 10.22
CA GLU A 10 1.72 14.03 8.89
C GLU A 10 3.07 13.33 8.95
N ALA A 11 3.88 13.61 9.95
CA ALA A 11 5.19 12.97 10.14
C ALA A 11 5.03 11.46 10.36
N PHE A 12 4.03 11.07 11.17
CA PHE A 12 3.72 9.66 11.40
C PHE A 12 3.38 8.95 10.08
N LEU A 13 2.45 9.52 9.30
CA LEU A 13 2.03 8.90 8.04
C LEU A 13 3.16 8.87 7.02
N THR A 14 3.96 9.92 6.94
CA THR A 14 5.13 9.97 6.04
C THR A 14 6.12 8.88 6.40
N LYS A 15 6.44 8.74 7.69
CA LYS A 15 7.36 7.71 8.15
C LYS A 15 6.83 6.31 7.88
N LEU A 16 5.56 6.06 8.17
CA LEU A 16 4.93 4.76 7.94
C LEU A 16 4.90 4.43 6.45
N THR A 17 4.49 5.38 5.62
CA THR A 17 4.45 5.18 4.17
C THR A 17 5.85 4.85 3.63
N SER A 18 6.86 5.60 4.05
CA SER A 18 8.25 5.35 3.63
C SER A 18 8.72 3.97 4.08
N LEU A 19 8.38 3.56 5.30
CA LEU A 19 8.74 2.24 5.81
C LEU A 19 8.15 1.15 4.93
N ILE A 20 6.89 1.27 4.55
CA ILE A 20 6.23 0.30 3.68
C ILE A 20 6.87 0.32 2.29
N GLU A 21 7.06 1.50 1.72
CA GLU A 21 7.61 1.64 0.35
C GLU A 21 9.04 1.15 0.25
N ASN A 22 9.83 1.26 1.30
CA ASN A 22 11.19 0.75 1.32
C ASN A 22 11.28 -0.77 1.50
N ASN A 23 10.14 -1.43 1.75
CA ASN A 23 10.08 -2.86 2.03
C ASN A 23 9.02 -3.58 1.20
N LEU A 24 8.62 -3.03 0.06
CA LEU A 24 7.51 -3.56 -0.76
C LEU A 24 7.67 -5.02 -1.16
N GLU A 25 8.88 -5.44 -1.48
CA GLU A 25 9.12 -6.81 -1.92
C GLU A 25 9.09 -7.83 -0.78
N GLN A 26 9.11 -7.37 0.46
CA GLN A 26 9.06 -8.28 1.59
C GLN A 26 7.67 -8.92 1.69
N GLU A 27 7.68 -10.23 1.87
CA GLU A 27 6.47 -11.03 1.92
C GLU A 27 5.55 -10.63 3.06
N LYS A 28 6.14 -10.21 4.19
CA LYS A 28 5.37 -9.85 5.38
C LYS A 28 5.78 -8.50 5.93
N ILE A 29 5.04 -7.48 5.53
CA ILE A 29 5.01 -6.23 6.27
C ILE A 29 3.84 -6.37 7.24
N ASP A 30 4.07 -7.12 8.32
CA ASP A 30 3.02 -7.36 9.30
C ASP A 30 3.04 -6.29 10.41
N ILE A 31 2.07 -6.40 11.31
CA ILE A 31 1.90 -5.40 12.35
C ILE A 31 3.09 -5.40 13.32
N ALA A 32 3.68 -6.58 13.58
CA ALA A 32 4.87 -6.67 14.44
C ALA A 32 6.06 -5.94 13.82
N PHE A 33 6.27 -6.10 12.52
CA PHE A 33 7.33 -5.40 11.80
C PHE A 33 7.12 -3.88 11.91
N MET A 34 5.90 -3.42 11.65
CA MET A 34 5.60 -1.98 11.65
C MET A 34 5.71 -1.37 13.05
N THR A 35 5.16 -2.02 14.05
CA THR A 35 5.20 -1.49 15.43
C THR A 35 6.62 -1.45 15.97
N ASP A 36 7.45 -2.44 15.64
CA ASP A 36 8.85 -2.46 16.02
C ASP A 36 9.58 -1.24 15.43
N ARG A 37 9.43 -1.05 14.12
CA ARG A 37 10.12 0.05 13.41
C ARG A 37 9.56 1.42 13.76
N MET A 38 8.29 1.51 14.10
CA MET A 38 7.65 2.76 14.50
C MET A 38 7.78 3.03 15.99
N ASN A 39 8.31 2.06 16.74
CA ASN A 39 8.53 2.16 18.19
C ASN A 39 7.22 2.46 18.93
N MET A 40 6.19 1.71 18.65
CA MET A 40 4.87 1.88 19.22
C MET A 40 4.30 0.53 19.68
N SER A 41 3.41 0.58 20.69
CA SER A 41 2.63 -0.60 21.05
C SER A 41 1.63 -0.93 19.96
N TYR A 42 1.18 -2.20 19.92
CA TYR A 42 0.17 -2.67 18.98
C TYR A 42 -1.09 -1.80 19.02
N SER A 43 -1.65 -1.61 20.21
CA SER A 43 -2.94 -0.91 20.33
C SER A 43 -2.82 0.57 19.95
N ALA A 44 -1.73 1.23 20.33
CA ALA A 44 -1.51 2.64 19.99
C ALA A 44 -1.36 2.79 18.47
N PHE A 45 -0.58 1.90 17.85
CA PHE A 45 -0.35 1.93 16.42
C PHE A 45 -1.65 1.67 15.64
N TYR A 46 -2.38 0.62 16.02
CA TYR A 46 -3.65 0.27 15.36
C TYR A 46 -4.63 1.43 15.39
N ARG A 47 -4.82 2.01 16.60
CA ARG A 47 -5.75 3.13 16.76
C ARG A 47 -5.34 4.35 15.94
N LYS A 48 -4.04 4.64 15.90
CA LYS A 48 -3.56 5.81 15.18
C LYS A 48 -3.73 5.65 13.67
N VAL A 49 -3.36 4.49 13.13
CA VAL A 49 -3.56 4.22 11.70
C VAL A 49 -5.05 4.30 11.36
N LYS A 50 -5.90 3.65 12.15
CA LYS A 50 -7.35 3.65 11.91
C LYS A 50 -7.93 5.07 11.98
N ALA A 51 -7.52 5.85 12.97
CA ALA A 51 -8.02 7.22 13.12
C ALA A 51 -7.60 8.14 11.98
N LEU A 52 -6.37 8.00 11.49
CA LEU A 52 -5.84 8.88 10.44
C LEU A 52 -6.23 8.46 9.02
N THR A 53 -6.42 7.17 8.78
CA THR A 53 -6.63 6.65 7.41
C THR A 53 -7.99 6.01 7.21
N GLU A 54 -8.73 5.72 8.27
CA GLU A 54 -9.96 4.93 8.29
C GLU A 54 -9.75 3.47 7.86
N LEU A 55 -8.50 3.07 7.70
CA LEU A 55 -8.11 1.70 7.32
C LEU A 55 -7.41 1.01 8.48
N THR A 56 -7.53 -0.32 8.51
CA THR A 56 -6.67 -1.11 9.41
C THR A 56 -5.23 -1.05 8.89
N PRO A 57 -4.23 -1.35 9.73
CA PRO A 57 -2.85 -1.39 9.26
C PRO A 57 -2.64 -2.30 8.04
N ASN A 58 -3.25 -3.48 8.02
CA ASN A 58 -3.11 -4.40 6.88
C ASN A 58 -3.75 -3.82 5.61
N GLU A 59 -4.90 -3.17 5.74
CA GLU A 59 -5.55 -2.50 4.62
C GLU A 59 -4.69 -1.34 4.10
N PHE A 60 -4.06 -0.60 5.01
CA PHE A 60 -3.19 0.51 4.63
C PHE A 60 -1.96 0.01 3.87
N VAL A 61 -1.31 -1.06 4.34
CA VAL A 61 -0.19 -1.67 3.63
C VAL A 61 -0.60 -2.10 2.22
N ARG A 62 -1.75 -2.77 2.10
CA ARG A 62 -2.26 -3.22 0.81
C ARG A 62 -2.50 -2.06 -0.14
N LYS A 63 -3.06 -0.97 0.38
CA LYS A 63 -3.31 0.24 -0.43
C LYS A 63 -2.01 0.84 -0.96
N ILE A 64 -0.98 0.94 -0.11
CA ILE A 64 0.33 1.46 -0.53
C ILE A 64 0.95 0.56 -1.59
N LYS A 65 0.89 -0.77 -1.40
CA LYS A 65 1.40 -1.73 -2.39
C LYS A 65 0.69 -1.58 -3.74
N LEU A 66 -0.63 -1.47 -3.73
CA LEU A 66 -1.40 -1.33 -4.96
C LEU A 66 -1.09 -0.02 -5.69
N ARG A 67 -0.94 1.07 -4.95
CA ARG A 67 -0.57 2.37 -5.55
C ARG A 67 0.79 2.30 -6.22
N ASN A 68 1.77 1.68 -5.57
CA ASN A 68 3.10 1.53 -6.14
C ASN A 68 3.07 0.60 -7.36
N CYS A 69 2.27 -0.47 -7.30
CA CYS A 69 2.09 -1.36 -8.45
C CYS A 69 1.51 -0.60 -9.64
N ALA A 70 0.48 0.21 -9.42
CA ALA A 70 -0.13 1.02 -10.47
C ALA A 70 0.87 1.97 -11.12
N LEU A 71 1.75 2.58 -10.32
CA LEU A 71 2.80 3.45 -10.85
C LEU A 71 3.78 2.67 -11.74
N LEU A 72 4.16 1.46 -11.34
CA LEU A 72 5.03 0.61 -12.17
C LEU A 72 4.35 0.25 -13.49
N LEU A 73 3.06 -0.06 -13.44
CA LEU A 73 2.31 -0.38 -14.67
C LEU A 73 2.25 0.80 -15.63
N GLN A 74 2.19 2.03 -15.10
CA GLN A 74 2.15 3.23 -15.93
C GLN A 74 3.45 3.47 -16.69
N THR A 75 4.58 2.99 -16.18
CA THR A 75 5.87 3.19 -16.85
C THR A 75 5.96 2.43 -18.18
N GLY A 76 5.20 1.35 -18.33
CA GLY A 76 5.28 0.49 -19.50
C GLY A 76 6.47 -0.47 -19.48
N GLU A 77 7.31 -0.43 -18.45
CA GLU A 77 8.52 -1.25 -18.34
C GLU A 77 8.29 -2.60 -17.66
N TYR A 78 7.13 -2.78 -17.00
CA TYR A 78 6.83 -3.96 -16.21
C TYR A 78 5.55 -4.59 -16.70
N ASN A 79 5.54 -5.92 -16.85
CA ASN A 79 4.28 -6.62 -17.07
C ASN A 79 3.51 -6.73 -15.73
N VAL A 80 2.27 -7.18 -15.80
CA VAL A 80 1.39 -7.24 -14.62
C VAL A 80 1.99 -8.13 -13.52
N SER A 81 2.49 -9.30 -13.90
CA SER A 81 3.05 -10.26 -12.95
C SER A 81 4.30 -9.70 -12.26
N ASP A 82 5.18 -9.06 -13.02
CA ASP A 82 6.41 -8.47 -12.50
C ASP A 82 6.10 -7.29 -11.56
N ALA A 83 5.20 -6.39 -11.97
CA ALA A 83 4.80 -5.27 -11.13
C ALA A 83 4.16 -5.74 -9.82
N ALA A 84 3.31 -6.76 -9.89
CA ALA A 84 2.69 -7.35 -8.70
C ALA A 84 3.75 -7.92 -7.76
N PHE A 85 4.66 -8.72 -8.29
CA PHE A 85 5.72 -9.34 -7.48
C PHE A 85 6.60 -8.28 -6.82
N ARG A 86 7.02 -7.27 -7.56
CA ARG A 86 7.89 -6.21 -7.04
C ARG A 86 7.25 -5.37 -5.95
N THR A 87 5.93 -5.40 -5.86
CA THR A 87 5.20 -4.66 -4.83
C THR A 87 4.59 -5.58 -3.77
N GLY A 88 5.08 -6.81 -3.69
CA GLY A 88 4.79 -7.70 -2.58
C GLY A 88 3.58 -8.60 -2.75
N PHE A 89 3.14 -8.84 -3.99
CA PHE A 89 2.05 -9.78 -4.28
C PHE A 89 2.61 -11.03 -4.94
N ASN A 90 2.48 -12.17 -4.28
CA ASN A 90 2.95 -13.45 -4.81
C ASN A 90 1.80 -14.40 -5.17
N ASN A 91 0.56 -13.97 -5.00
CA ASN A 91 -0.64 -14.74 -5.36
C ASN A 91 -1.43 -13.91 -6.38
N MET A 92 -1.38 -14.30 -7.65
CA MET A 92 -1.98 -13.50 -8.72
C MET A 92 -3.49 -13.39 -8.65
N PRO A 93 -4.26 -14.45 -8.36
CA PRO A 93 -5.70 -14.28 -8.19
C PRO A 93 -6.06 -13.30 -7.08
N HIS A 94 -5.38 -13.38 -5.94
CA HIS A 94 -5.59 -12.45 -4.84
C HIS A 94 -5.22 -11.02 -5.25
N PHE A 95 -4.09 -10.86 -5.94
CA PHE A 95 -3.65 -9.55 -6.45
C PHE A 95 -4.70 -8.93 -7.37
N ARG A 96 -5.22 -9.71 -8.33
CA ARG A 96 -6.21 -9.19 -9.27
C ARG A 96 -7.49 -8.75 -8.58
N ASP A 97 -7.92 -9.49 -7.57
CA ASP A 97 -9.08 -9.15 -6.78
C ASP A 97 -8.87 -7.84 -6.02
N CYS A 98 -7.73 -7.71 -5.36
CA CYS A 98 -7.37 -6.49 -4.62
C CYS A 98 -7.26 -5.28 -5.57
N PHE A 99 -6.62 -5.47 -6.71
CA PHE A 99 -6.44 -4.41 -7.70
C PHE A 99 -7.79 -3.91 -8.22
N PHE A 100 -8.68 -4.84 -8.56
CA PHE A 100 -10.02 -4.48 -9.03
C PHE A 100 -10.81 -3.72 -7.97
N LYS A 101 -10.74 -4.16 -6.72
CA LYS A 101 -11.42 -3.46 -5.62
C LYS A 101 -10.90 -2.04 -5.42
N GLU A 102 -9.61 -1.82 -5.61
CA GLU A 102 -9.00 -0.51 -5.42
C GLU A 102 -9.28 0.43 -6.61
N PHE A 103 -9.16 -0.07 -7.84
CA PHE A 103 -9.18 0.78 -9.05
C PHE A 103 -10.42 0.59 -9.92
N ASN A 104 -11.30 -0.35 -9.61
CA ASN A 104 -12.53 -0.68 -10.35
C ASN A 104 -12.28 -1.12 -11.79
N VAL A 105 -11.07 -1.50 -12.12
CA VAL A 105 -10.70 -2.08 -13.43
C VAL A 105 -9.66 -3.16 -13.19
N SER A 106 -9.50 -4.06 -14.15
CA SER A 106 -8.44 -5.05 -14.11
C SER A 106 -7.09 -4.39 -14.35
N PRO A 107 -5.97 -5.03 -13.97
CA PRO A 107 -4.64 -4.51 -14.30
C PRO A 107 -4.44 -4.26 -15.79
N SER A 108 -4.94 -5.17 -16.64
CA SER A 108 -4.82 -5.03 -18.10
C SER A 108 -5.58 -3.80 -18.61
N GLU A 109 -6.79 -3.59 -18.11
CA GLU A 109 -7.59 -2.43 -18.47
C GLU A 109 -6.96 -1.13 -17.96
N TYR A 110 -6.38 -1.18 -16.77
CA TYR A 110 -5.66 -0.04 -16.20
C TYR A 110 -4.51 0.39 -17.10
N ILE A 111 -3.74 -0.58 -17.60
CA ILE A 111 -2.63 -0.30 -18.53
C ILE A 111 -3.16 0.40 -19.78
N LYS A 112 -4.22 -0.12 -20.38
CA LYS A 112 -4.81 0.47 -21.59
C LYS A 112 -5.22 1.92 -21.37
N ARG A 113 -5.82 2.22 -20.23
CA ARG A 113 -6.31 3.57 -19.91
C ARG A 113 -5.20 4.57 -19.63
N HIS A 114 -4.03 4.10 -19.19
CA HIS A 114 -2.94 4.96 -18.76
C HIS A 114 -1.75 4.97 -19.71
N ARG A 115 -1.77 4.18 -20.75
CA ARG A 115 -0.78 4.24 -21.82
C ARG A 115 -1.24 5.21 -22.91
N LYS A 116 -0.30 6.04 -23.31
CA LYS A 116 -0.51 6.91 -24.47
C LYS A 116 0.03 6.25 -25.73
#